data_11196027f70fd767a3300ee1aa1bd2f4
#
_entry.id   11196027f70fd767a3300ee1aa1bd2f4
#
_cell.length_a   1.000
_cell.length_b   1.000
_cell.length_c   1.000
_cell.angle_alpha   90.00
_cell.angle_beta   90.00
_cell.angle_gamma   90.00
#
_symmetry.space_group_name_H-M   'P 1'
#
loop_
_entity.id
_entity.type
_entity.pdbx_description
1 polymer ?
#
loop_
_entity_poly.entity_id
_entity_poly.type
_entity_poly.pdbx_seq_one_letter_code
_entity_poly.pdbx_strand_id
1 'polypeptide(L)'
;MMGIILATAGHVDHGKTTLIKKLTGIDTDTTEEEKKRGLTINLGFAHLKLPNKSTIGIVDVPGHEKFLKNMLSGLSGIDAALLVVDPNEGVMPQTIEHARILLLLGVTKFIVVITKVDTVDKDMVELVHEDIKESFSGTPIEKAEFFDVDAVSGTGVTDLVQGIQKLCSSIDNTDISGYPRLNIDRSFSLKGIGTVVTGTLQDGNLSLDDKLILYPQEKEVNIKNIRVYEGNTTSAQYSTRTCLLYTLTLPTI
;
A
#
# COMPACT_ATOMS: atom_id res chain seq x y z
N MET A 1 -5.06 13.42 12.40
CA MET A 1 -4.50 12.07 12.54
C MET A 1 -3.71 11.82 11.26
N MET A 2 -2.40 11.59 11.33
CA MET A 2 -1.55 11.45 10.14
C MET A 2 -1.94 10.21 9.34
N GLY A 3 -1.90 10.30 8.02
CA GLY A 3 -2.05 9.13 7.16
C GLY A 3 -0.81 8.25 7.23
N ILE A 4 -0.96 6.96 6.96
CA ILE A 4 0.13 5.99 6.79
C ILE A 4 -0.27 5.07 5.66
N ILE A 5 0.68 4.78 4.78
CA ILE A 5 0.50 3.83 3.66
C ILE A 5 1.42 2.64 3.85
N LEU A 6 0.83 1.44 3.92
CA LEU A 6 1.55 0.17 3.87
C LEU A 6 1.52 -0.40 2.45
N ALA A 7 2.63 -0.94 1.96
CA ALA A 7 2.64 -1.76 0.75
C ALA A 7 2.79 -3.24 1.12
N THR A 8 2.21 -4.15 0.33
CA THR A 8 2.61 -5.56 0.36
C THR A 8 3.82 -5.78 -0.56
N ALA A 9 4.62 -6.79 -0.26
CA ALA A 9 5.71 -7.25 -1.09
C ALA A 9 5.84 -8.78 -0.96
N GLY A 10 6.32 -9.46 -1.97
CA GLY A 10 6.49 -10.90 -1.94
C GLY A 10 6.11 -11.56 -3.28
N HIS A 11 6.41 -12.85 -3.40
CA HIS A 11 6.19 -13.64 -4.61
C HIS A 11 4.70 -13.76 -4.98
N VAL A 12 4.42 -14.16 -6.21
CA VAL A 12 3.07 -14.55 -6.65
C VAL A 12 2.60 -15.75 -5.78
N ASP A 13 1.31 -15.85 -5.50
CA ASP A 13 0.69 -16.91 -4.70
C ASP A 13 1.15 -17.04 -3.23
N HIS A 14 2.01 -16.16 -2.73
CA HIS A 14 2.36 -16.08 -1.30
C HIS A 14 1.23 -15.53 -0.41
N GLY A 15 0.04 -15.30 -0.93
CA GLY A 15 -1.13 -14.95 -0.16
C GLY A 15 -1.31 -13.47 0.20
N LYS A 16 -0.62 -12.54 -0.49
CA LYS A 16 -0.73 -11.08 -0.25
C LYS A 16 -2.18 -10.59 -0.28
N THR A 17 -2.88 -10.80 -1.38
CA THR A 17 -4.28 -10.37 -1.57
C THR A 17 -5.23 -11.05 -0.57
N THR A 18 -5.02 -12.34 -0.30
CA THR A 18 -5.80 -13.09 0.70
C THR A 18 -5.60 -12.51 2.10
N LEU A 19 -4.36 -12.17 2.46
CA LEU A 19 -4.03 -11.54 3.73
C LEU A 19 -4.73 -10.18 3.86
N ILE A 20 -4.64 -9.32 2.82
CA ILE A 20 -5.30 -8.01 2.83
C ILE A 20 -6.81 -8.18 2.98
N LYS A 21 -7.42 -9.08 2.23
CA LYS A 21 -8.85 -9.38 2.33
C LYS A 21 -9.24 -9.82 3.73
N LYS A 22 -8.40 -10.64 4.40
CA LYS A 22 -8.62 -11.04 5.79
C LYS A 22 -8.53 -9.89 6.78
N LEU A 23 -7.54 -9.01 6.60
CA LEU A 23 -7.29 -7.86 7.47
C LEU A 23 -8.36 -6.76 7.33
N THR A 24 -8.84 -6.53 6.10
CA THR A 24 -9.65 -5.33 5.78
C THR A 24 -11.10 -5.65 5.40
N GLY A 25 -11.40 -6.88 5.02
CA GLY A 25 -12.66 -7.27 4.39
C GLY A 25 -12.80 -6.84 2.92
N ILE A 26 -11.79 -6.14 2.35
CA ILE A 26 -11.81 -5.61 0.99
C ILE A 26 -11.07 -6.55 0.05
N ASP A 27 -11.70 -6.94 -1.05
CA ASP A 27 -11.09 -7.70 -2.12
C ASP A 27 -10.39 -6.74 -3.08
N THR A 28 -9.07 -6.82 -3.18
CA THR A 28 -8.25 -5.93 -4.00
C THR A 28 -8.18 -6.36 -5.45
N ASP A 29 -8.49 -7.62 -5.78
CA ASP A 29 -8.62 -8.11 -7.16
C ASP A 29 -9.99 -7.71 -7.72
N THR A 30 -10.01 -6.60 -8.47
CA THR A 30 -11.26 -5.98 -8.92
C THR A 30 -11.67 -6.38 -10.33
N THR A 31 -10.74 -6.83 -11.17
CA THR A 31 -11.02 -7.19 -12.56
C THR A 31 -11.40 -8.66 -12.71
N GLU A 32 -12.22 -8.96 -13.73
CA GLU A 32 -12.56 -10.36 -14.04
C GLU A 32 -11.33 -11.17 -14.46
N GLU A 33 -10.33 -10.53 -15.05
CA GLU A 33 -9.09 -11.17 -15.47
C GLU A 33 -8.27 -11.63 -14.26
N GLU A 34 -8.11 -10.78 -13.25
CA GLU A 34 -7.44 -11.11 -11.98
C GLU A 34 -8.13 -12.30 -11.30
N LYS A 35 -9.45 -12.24 -11.19
CA LYS A 35 -10.24 -13.32 -10.56
C LYS A 35 -10.16 -14.64 -11.32
N LYS A 36 -10.14 -14.60 -12.67
CA LYS A 36 -10.03 -15.81 -13.49
C LYS A 36 -8.63 -16.43 -13.45
N ARG A 37 -7.59 -15.60 -13.37
CA ARG A 37 -6.20 -16.05 -13.32
C ARG A 37 -5.70 -16.36 -11.93
N GLY A 38 -6.41 -15.90 -10.88
CA GLY A 38 -5.99 -16.02 -9.49
C GLY A 38 -4.74 -15.21 -9.15
N LEU A 39 -4.45 -14.15 -9.92
CA LEU A 39 -3.25 -13.33 -9.69
C LEU A 39 -3.57 -11.84 -9.87
N THR A 40 -2.97 -11.02 -9.03
CA THR A 40 -3.08 -9.55 -9.07
C THR A 40 -2.26 -9.01 -10.24
N ILE A 41 -2.90 -8.23 -11.11
CA ILE A 41 -2.29 -7.59 -12.29
C ILE A 41 -2.07 -6.10 -12.04
N ASN A 42 -3.09 -5.45 -11.48
CA ASN A 42 -3.09 -4.03 -11.18
C ASN A 42 -2.85 -3.79 -9.70
N LEU A 43 -2.52 -2.55 -9.35
CA LEU A 43 -2.46 -2.16 -7.95
C LEU A 43 -3.84 -2.32 -7.31
N GLY A 44 -3.88 -3.03 -6.21
CA GLY A 44 -5.04 -3.09 -5.34
C GLY A 44 -4.95 -2.03 -4.24
N PHE A 45 -6.08 -1.53 -3.78
CA PHE A 45 -6.12 -0.54 -2.71
C PHE A 45 -7.15 -0.91 -1.68
N ALA A 46 -6.72 -0.94 -0.43
CA ALA A 46 -7.57 -1.21 0.72
C ALA A 46 -7.26 -0.21 1.85
N HIS A 47 -8.04 -0.26 2.90
CA HIS A 47 -7.76 0.49 4.13
C HIS A 47 -8.07 -0.38 5.34
N LEU A 48 -7.25 -0.24 6.36
CA LEU A 48 -7.36 -0.99 7.61
C LEU A 48 -7.67 -0.04 8.76
N LYS A 49 -8.76 -0.33 9.50
CA LYS A 49 -9.06 0.34 10.76
C LYS A 49 -8.32 -0.36 11.87
N LEU A 50 -7.39 0.34 12.50
CA LEU A 50 -6.60 -0.17 13.61
C LEU A 50 -7.38 -0.11 14.95
N PRO A 51 -7.00 -0.90 15.97
CA PRO A 51 -7.65 -0.90 17.28
C PRO A 51 -7.69 0.48 17.96
N ASN A 52 -6.70 1.34 17.72
CA ASN A 52 -6.66 2.73 18.20
C ASN A 52 -7.58 3.68 17.42
N LYS A 53 -8.45 3.14 16.53
CA LYS A 53 -9.39 3.87 15.66
C LYS A 53 -8.74 4.71 14.56
N SER A 54 -7.42 4.65 14.36
CA SER A 54 -6.78 5.23 13.17
C SER A 54 -7.06 4.35 11.94
N THR A 55 -7.05 4.97 10.76
CA THR A 55 -7.19 4.25 9.49
C THR A 55 -5.92 4.43 8.70
N ILE A 56 -5.38 3.34 8.19
CA ILE A 56 -4.21 3.31 7.32
C ILE A 56 -4.58 2.84 5.93
N GLY A 57 -3.87 3.32 4.92
CA GLY A 57 -4.00 2.83 3.55
C GLY A 57 -3.14 1.58 3.34
N ILE A 58 -3.61 0.66 2.51
CA ILE A 58 -2.85 -0.51 2.07
C ILE A 58 -2.82 -0.51 0.55
N VAL A 59 -1.62 -0.70 0.00
CA VAL A 59 -1.38 -0.89 -1.43
C VAL A 59 -0.99 -2.34 -1.66
N ASP A 60 -1.86 -3.07 -2.34
CA ASP A 60 -1.59 -4.44 -2.76
C ASP A 60 -0.87 -4.44 -4.09
N VAL A 61 0.35 -4.94 -4.10
CA VAL A 61 1.17 -4.95 -5.31
C VAL A 61 1.10 -6.30 -6.02
N PRO A 62 1.08 -6.30 -7.37
CA PRO A 62 1.17 -7.54 -8.13
C PRO A 62 2.49 -8.27 -7.83
N GLY A 63 2.42 -9.60 -7.67
CA GLY A 63 3.57 -10.43 -7.34
C GLY A 63 4.45 -10.81 -8.53
N HIS A 64 3.91 -10.79 -9.76
CA HIS A 64 4.56 -11.31 -10.95
C HIS A 64 5.45 -10.26 -11.63
N GLU A 65 6.67 -10.62 -12.04
CA GLU A 65 7.68 -9.75 -12.70
C GLU A 65 7.15 -8.95 -13.90
N LYS A 66 6.22 -9.54 -14.69
CA LYS A 66 5.60 -8.85 -15.83
C LYS A 66 4.84 -7.58 -15.45
N PHE A 67 4.42 -7.47 -14.20
CA PHE A 67 3.64 -6.36 -13.68
C PHE A 67 4.46 -5.38 -12.82
N LEU A 68 5.79 -5.48 -12.86
CA LEU A 68 6.69 -4.61 -12.10
C LEU A 68 6.45 -3.12 -12.38
N LYS A 69 6.12 -2.75 -13.62
CA LYS A 69 5.78 -1.36 -13.96
C LYS A 69 4.51 -0.89 -13.25
N ASN A 70 3.52 -1.77 -13.12
CA ASN A 70 2.29 -1.46 -12.39
C ASN A 70 2.59 -1.31 -10.89
N MET A 71 3.42 -2.19 -10.33
CA MET A 71 3.91 -2.08 -8.96
C MET A 71 4.58 -0.73 -8.72
N LEU A 72 5.55 -0.33 -9.53
CA LEU A 72 6.30 0.92 -9.36
C LEU A 72 5.40 2.16 -9.39
N SER A 73 4.33 2.15 -10.18
CA SER A 73 3.43 3.31 -10.27
C SER A 73 2.68 3.63 -8.97
N GLY A 74 2.51 2.65 -8.08
CA GLY A 74 1.78 2.83 -6.81
C GLY A 74 2.64 2.89 -5.57
N LEU A 75 3.96 2.71 -5.70
CA LEU A 75 4.86 2.69 -4.54
C LEU A 75 5.32 4.10 -4.09
N SER A 76 4.74 5.14 -4.67
CA SER A 76 5.04 6.51 -4.27
C SER A 76 4.41 6.84 -2.92
N GLY A 77 5.22 7.29 -1.96
CA GLY A 77 4.73 7.67 -0.61
C GLY A 77 4.37 6.48 0.28
N ILE A 78 5.10 5.38 0.16
CA ILE A 78 4.98 4.23 1.06
C ILE A 78 5.80 4.49 2.33
N ASP A 79 5.16 4.37 3.49
CA ASP A 79 5.79 4.59 4.79
C ASP A 79 6.38 3.30 5.37
N ALA A 80 5.75 2.15 5.09
CA ALA A 80 6.20 0.85 5.55
C ALA A 80 5.72 -0.28 4.63
N ALA A 81 6.26 -1.49 4.81
CA ALA A 81 5.88 -2.63 3.98
C ALA A 81 5.69 -3.93 4.78
N LEU A 82 4.75 -4.76 4.29
CA LEU A 82 4.56 -6.14 4.70
C LEU A 82 5.27 -7.04 3.68
N LEU A 83 6.36 -7.69 4.08
CA LEU A 83 7.03 -8.70 3.28
C LEU A 83 6.37 -10.05 3.53
N VAL A 84 5.67 -10.57 2.54
CA VAL A 84 4.83 -11.76 2.65
C VAL A 84 5.53 -12.95 2.03
N VAL A 85 5.71 -14.01 2.81
CA VAL A 85 6.42 -15.24 2.41
C VAL A 85 5.58 -16.47 2.75
N ASP A 86 5.44 -17.38 1.79
CA ASP A 86 4.85 -18.71 2.00
C ASP A 86 5.94 -19.68 2.48
N PRO A 87 5.79 -20.35 3.62
CA PRO A 87 6.82 -21.25 4.13
C PRO A 87 7.04 -22.51 3.27
N ASN A 88 6.08 -22.86 2.39
CA ASN A 88 6.25 -23.98 1.46
C ASN A 88 7.28 -23.67 0.35
N GLU A 89 7.47 -22.39 0.02
CA GLU A 89 8.35 -21.95 -1.08
C GLU A 89 9.58 -21.17 -0.59
N GLY A 90 9.51 -20.60 0.63
CA GLY A 90 10.60 -19.79 1.20
C GLY A 90 10.84 -18.46 0.47
N VAL A 91 12.09 -17.98 0.50
CA VAL A 91 12.46 -16.71 -0.13
C VAL A 91 12.65 -16.91 -1.63
N MET A 92 11.69 -16.41 -2.40
CA MET A 92 11.68 -16.49 -3.86
C MET A 92 12.34 -15.27 -4.52
N PRO A 93 12.83 -15.36 -5.77
CA PRO A 93 13.49 -14.25 -6.45
C PRO A 93 12.68 -12.95 -6.48
N GLN A 94 11.36 -13.03 -6.67
CA GLN A 94 10.48 -11.85 -6.68
C GLN A 94 10.32 -11.24 -5.27
N THR A 95 10.43 -12.04 -4.21
CA THR A 95 10.47 -11.53 -2.84
C THR A 95 11.68 -10.63 -2.62
N ILE A 96 12.85 -11.06 -3.12
CA ILE A 96 14.10 -10.29 -3.05
C ILE A 96 13.99 -9.02 -3.91
N GLU A 97 13.46 -9.13 -5.12
CA GLU A 97 13.30 -8.00 -6.04
C GLU A 97 12.39 -6.93 -5.47
N HIS A 98 11.22 -7.31 -4.96
CA HIS A 98 10.27 -6.36 -4.34
C HIS A 98 10.87 -5.68 -3.11
N ALA A 99 11.53 -6.44 -2.25
CA ALA A 99 12.19 -5.89 -1.07
C ALA A 99 13.27 -4.87 -1.45
N ARG A 100 14.11 -5.19 -2.45
CA ARG A 100 15.15 -4.27 -2.95
C ARG A 100 14.57 -2.99 -3.53
N ILE A 101 13.47 -3.09 -4.29
CA ILE A 101 12.78 -1.91 -4.82
C ILE A 101 12.29 -1.01 -3.68
N LEU A 102 11.63 -1.57 -2.67
CA LEU A 102 11.16 -0.81 -1.52
C LEU A 102 12.30 -0.14 -0.76
N LEU A 103 13.42 -0.85 -0.56
CA LEU A 103 14.63 -0.29 0.07
C LEU A 103 15.21 0.86 -0.75
N LEU A 104 15.27 0.75 -2.09
CA LEU A 104 15.72 1.81 -2.99
C LEU A 104 14.79 3.02 -2.96
N LEU A 105 13.50 2.83 -2.72
CA LEU A 105 12.52 3.91 -2.53
C LEU A 105 12.57 4.53 -1.13
N GLY A 106 13.50 4.08 -0.27
CA GLY A 106 13.70 4.64 1.06
C GLY A 106 12.82 4.04 2.16
N VAL A 107 12.08 2.97 1.88
CA VAL A 107 11.29 2.27 2.91
C VAL A 107 12.24 1.58 3.88
N THR A 108 12.16 1.94 5.16
CA THR A 108 13.00 1.39 6.23
C THR A 108 12.22 0.63 7.29
N LYS A 109 10.91 0.66 7.23
CA LYS A 109 10.01 0.01 8.19
C LYS A 109 9.34 -1.19 7.54
N PHE A 110 9.62 -2.37 8.09
CA PHE A 110 9.10 -3.63 7.57
C PHE A 110 8.48 -4.48 8.68
N ILE A 111 7.48 -5.24 8.32
CA ILE A 111 7.00 -6.43 9.02
C ILE A 111 7.15 -7.60 8.06
N VAL A 112 7.66 -8.72 8.54
CA VAL A 112 7.68 -9.98 7.81
C VAL A 112 6.46 -10.80 8.21
N VAL A 113 5.71 -11.28 7.24
CA VAL A 113 4.52 -12.11 7.46
C VAL A 113 4.74 -13.46 6.79
N ILE A 114 4.84 -14.50 7.58
CA ILE A 114 4.83 -15.87 7.09
C ILE A 114 3.38 -16.30 6.98
N THR A 115 2.94 -16.59 5.77
CA THR A 115 1.55 -16.97 5.49
C THR A 115 1.37 -18.49 5.46
N LYS A 116 0.10 -18.96 5.42
CA LYS A 116 -0.24 -20.39 5.28
C LYS A 116 0.45 -21.30 6.30
N VAL A 117 0.72 -20.81 7.50
CA VAL A 117 1.47 -21.55 8.53
C VAL A 117 0.78 -22.83 8.99
N ASP A 118 -0.55 -22.93 8.83
CA ASP A 118 -1.31 -24.13 9.15
C ASP A 118 -1.06 -25.28 8.14
N THR A 119 -0.32 -25.04 7.05
CA THR A 119 -0.01 -26.04 6.01
C THR A 119 1.35 -26.74 6.20
N VAL A 120 2.16 -26.29 7.14
CA VAL A 120 3.51 -26.80 7.41
C VAL A 120 3.70 -27.03 8.91
N ASP A 121 4.75 -27.76 9.28
CA ASP A 121 5.17 -27.89 10.66
C ASP A 121 5.94 -26.64 11.16
N LYS A 122 6.11 -26.56 12.49
CA LYS A 122 6.80 -25.43 13.12
C LYS A 122 8.26 -25.34 12.73
N ASP A 123 8.94 -26.46 12.55
CA ASP A 123 10.35 -26.51 12.20
C ASP A 123 10.59 -25.85 10.82
N MET A 124 9.65 -26.06 9.87
CA MET A 124 9.69 -25.41 8.57
C MET A 124 9.51 -23.88 8.69
N VAL A 125 8.59 -23.42 9.55
CA VAL A 125 8.39 -21.98 9.79
C VAL A 125 9.68 -21.36 10.36
N GLU A 126 10.33 -22.01 11.33
CA GLU A 126 11.59 -21.53 11.90
C GLU A 126 12.72 -21.48 10.87
N LEU A 127 12.84 -22.49 9.99
CA LEU A 127 13.80 -22.47 8.89
C LEU A 127 13.58 -21.30 7.93
N VAL A 128 12.35 -20.99 7.61
CA VAL A 128 12.03 -19.84 6.74
C VAL A 128 12.33 -18.51 7.44
N HIS A 129 12.14 -18.40 8.76
CA HIS A 129 12.56 -17.21 9.51
C HIS A 129 14.09 -17.00 9.39
N GLU A 130 14.88 -18.08 9.49
CA GLU A 130 16.35 -18.01 9.36
C GLU A 130 16.77 -17.66 7.93
N ASP A 131 16.17 -18.31 6.91
CA ASP A 131 16.41 -18.01 5.50
C ASP A 131 16.14 -16.54 5.16
N ILE A 132 15.05 -15.97 5.66
CA ILE A 132 14.74 -14.55 5.45
C ILE A 132 15.80 -13.65 6.12
N LYS A 133 16.19 -13.92 7.35
CA LYS A 133 17.23 -13.14 8.04
C LYS A 133 18.57 -13.19 7.30
N GLU A 134 18.95 -14.35 6.79
CA GLU A 134 20.16 -14.51 6.01
C GLU A 134 20.07 -13.78 4.66
N SER A 135 18.98 -13.98 3.92
CA SER A 135 18.75 -13.37 2.61
C SER A 135 18.73 -11.84 2.64
N PHE A 136 18.31 -11.26 3.77
CA PHE A 136 18.20 -9.81 3.96
C PHE A 136 19.18 -9.25 5.01
N SER A 137 20.27 -9.99 5.27
CA SER A 137 21.30 -9.55 6.21
C SER A 137 21.86 -8.17 5.84
N GLY A 138 22.07 -7.31 6.84
CA GLY A 138 22.53 -5.95 6.66
C GLY A 138 21.46 -4.96 6.18
N THR A 139 20.21 -5.39 6.01
CA THR A 139 19.07 -4.52 5.64
C THR A 139 18.13 -4.30 6.83
N PRO A 140 17.24 -3.28 6.76
CA PRO A 140 16.19 -3.11 7.77
C PRO A 140 15.28 -4.32 7.97
N ILE A 141 15.13 -5.19 6.96
CA ILE A 141 14.28 -6.38 6.99
C ILE A 141 14.82 -7.43 7.97
N GLU A 142 16.14 -7.55 8.11
CA GLU A 142 16.77 -8.46 9.08
C GLU A 142 16.27 -8.24 10.51
N LYS A 143 15.95 -6.98 10.85
CA LYS A 143 15.51 -6.56 12.18
C LYS A 143 13.99 -6.37 12.30
N ALA A 144 13.25 -6.73 11.25
CA ALA A 144 11.80 -6.62 11.24
C ALA A 144 11.15 -7.60 12.23
N GLU A 145 9.98 -7.28 12.73
CA GLU A 145 9.17 -8.22 13.49
C GLU A 145 8.54 -9.25 12.55
N PHE A 146 8.51 -10.51 12.98
CA PHE A 146 7.94 -11.64 12.23
C PHE A 146 6.59 -12.01 12.83
N PHE A 147 5.63 -12.29 11.95
CA PHE A 147 4.29 -12.76 12.32
C PHE A 147 3.92 -13.98 11.48
N ASP A 148 3.60 -15.06 12.17
CA ASP A 148 3.17 -16.33 11.59
C ASP A 148 1.64 -16.32 11.50
N VAL A 149 1.11 -16.36 10.27
CA VAL A 149 -0.29 -16.08 10.00
C VAL A 149 -0.88 -17.12 9.04
N ASP A 150 -2.08 -17.58 9.33
CA ASP A 150 -2.93 -18.19 8.32
C ASP A 150 -4.19 -17.33 8.09
N ALA A 151 -4.33 -16.81 6.88
CA ALA A 151 -5.44 -15.92 6.53
C ALA A 151 -6.78 -16.65 6.41
N VAL A 152 -6.78 -17.97 6.20
CA VAL A 152 -8.00 -18.78 6.07
C VAL A 152 -8.55 -19.11 7.46
N SER A 153 -7.74 -19.72 8.33
CA SER A 153 -8.14 -20.04 9.70
C SER A 153 -8.27 -18.82 10.59
N GLY A 154 -7.43 -17.81 10.36
CA GLY A 154 -7.32 -16.60 11.19
C GLY A 154 -6.21 -16.69 12.24
N THR A 155 -5.41 -17.74 12.24
CA THR A 155 -4.23 -17.90 13.10
C THR A 155 -3.31 -16.70 12.96
N GLY A 156 -2.86 -16.11 14.08
CA GLY A 156 -1.88 -15.00 14.12
C GLY A 156 -2.36 -13.63 13.61
N VAL A 157 -3.57 -13.53 13.02
CA VAL A 157 -4.08 -12.28 12.42
C VAL A 157 -4.22 -11.16 13.46
N THR A 158 -4.67 -11.48 14.66
CA THR A 158 -4.83 -10.48 15.74
C THR A 158 -3.47 -9.89 16.15
N ASP A 159 -2.46 -10.74 16.28
CA ASP A 159 -1.11 -10.33 16.67
C ASP A 159 -0.47 -9.48 15.57
N LEU A 160 -0.67 -9.86 14.29
CA LEU A 160 -0.24 -9.05 13.15
C LEU A 160 -0.87 -7.66 13.17
N VAL A 161 -2.18 -7.53 13.46
CA VAL A 161 -2.84 -6.21 13.55
C VAL A 161 -2.24 -5.36 14.66
N GLN A 162 -1.91 -5.96 15.81
CA GLN A 162 -1.22 -5.26 16.89
C GLN A 162 0.21 -4.83 16.48
N GLY A 163 0.94 -5.72 15.78
CA GLY A 163 2.26 -5.43 15.23
C GLY A 163 2.22 -4.26 14.24
N ILE A 164 1.24 -4.26 13.32
CA ILE A 164 1.01 -3.16 12.38
C ILE A 164 0.73 -1.86 13.15
N GLN A 165 -0.12 -1.88 14.16
CA GLN A 165 -0.40 -0.69 14.98
C GLN A 165 0.88 -0.17 15.68
N LYS A 166 1.70 -1.06 16.22
CA LYS A 166 2.98 -0.71 16.86
C LYS A 166 3.95 -0.09 15.85
N LEU A 167 4.09 -0.72 14.67
CA LEU A 167 4.91 -0.19 13.58
C LEU A 167 4.46 1.20 13.17
N CYS A 168 3.17 1.40 12.92
CA CYS A 168 2.60 2.69 12.56
C CYS A 168 2.86 3.78 13.62
N SER A 169 2.83 3.40 14.89
CA SER A 169 3.13 4.33 15.99
C SER A 169 4.61 4.73 16.07
N SER A 170 5.50 3.97 15.43
CA SER A 170 6.94 4.26 15.36
C SER A 170 7.35 5.08 14.13
N ILE A 171 6.40 5.38 13.24
CA ILE A 171 6.64 6.19 12.05
C ILE A 171 6.48 7.66 12.44
N ASP A 172 7.58 8.39 12.35
CA ASP A 172 7.61 9.82 12.65
C ASP A 172 7.41 10.61 11.35
N ASN A 173 6.20 11.14 11.16
CA ASN A 173 5.81 11.92 9.99
C ASN A 173 5.79 13.42 10.32
N THR A 174 6.80 13.93 11.03
CA THR A 174 6.82 15.31 11.54
C THR A 174 7.16 16.36 10.49
N ASP A 175 7.73 16.00 9.36
CA ASP A 175 8.15 16.97 8.32
C ASP A 175 7.07 17.15 7.23
N ILE A 176 5.97 17.82 7.61
CA ILE A 176 4.85 18.15 6.71
C ILE A 176 4.99 19.61 6.21
N SER A 177 6.19 20.02 5.84
CA SER A 177 6.48 21.44 5.53
C SER A 177 6.35 21.81 4.05
N GLY A 178 5.95 20.88 3.18
CA GLY A 178 5.90 21.08 1.73
C GLY A 178 4.54 21.54 1.18
N TYR A 179 4.53 21.94 -0.10
CA TYR A 179 3.30 22.09 -0.87
C TYR A 179 2.69 20.72 -1.16
N PRO A 180 1.36 20.57 -1.07
CA PRO A 180 0.70 19.30 -1.33
C PRO A 180 0.97 18.82 -2.76
N ARG A 181 1.41 17.58 -2.91
CA ARG A 181 1.69 16.92 -4.17
C ARG A 181 0.98 15.59 -4.24
N LEU A 182 0.13 15.40 -5.25
CA LEU A 182 -0.55 14.14 -5.51
C LEU A 182 0.08 13.46 -6.72
N ASN A 183 0.74 12.33 -6.49
CA ASN A 183 1.21 11.47 -7.57
C ASN A 183 0.02 10.64 -8.09
N ILE A 184 -0.39 10.94 -9.34
CA ILE A 184 -1.58 10.33 -9.94
C ILE A 184 -1.22 8.94 -10.45
N ASP A 185 -1.93 7.93 -9.97
CA ASP A 185 -1.82 6.54 -10.42
C ASP A 185 -3.00 6.09 -11.30
N ARG A 186 -4.16 6.74 -11.16
CA ARG A 186 -5.34 6.48 -12.01
C ARG A 186 -6.05 7.78 -12.34
N SER A 187 -6.60 7.85 -13.56
CA SER A 187 -7.42 8.97 -14.02
C SER A 187 -8.59 8.45 -14.85
N PHE A 188 -9.77 9.01 -14.63
CA PHE A 188 -10.97 8.75 -15.43
C PHE A 188 -11.88 9.96 -15.48
N SER A 189 -12.53 10.16 -16.62
CA SER A 189 -13.43 11.29 -16.82
C SER A 189 -14.89 10.90 -16.56
N LEU A 190 -15.58 11.73 -15.79
CA LEU A 190 -17.03 11.63 -15.58
C LEU A 190 -17.71 12.65 -16.49
N LYS A 191 -18.47 12.17 -17.49
CA LYS A 191 -19.12 13.01 -18.49
C LYS A 191 -20.03 14.05 -17.83
N GLY A 192 -19.80 15.33 -18.10
CA GLY A 192 -20.57 16.45 -17.56
C GLY A 192 -20.25 16.84 -16.10
N ILE A 193 -19.31 16.14 -15.43
CA ILE A 193 -18.98 16.39 -14.03
C ILE A 193 -17.53 16.87 -13.89
N GLY A 194 -16.58 16.20 -14.53
CA GLY A 194 -15.16 16.54 -14.45
C GLY A 194 -14.26 15.30 -14.55
N THR A 195 -13.02 15.47 -14.20
CA THR A 195 -12.02 14.39 -14.16
C THR A 195 -11.77 13.98 -12.73
N VAL A 196 -11.76 12.68 -12.51
CA VAL A 196 -11.38 12.07 -11.23
C VAL A 196 -9.97 11.52 -11.37
N VAL A 197 -9.13 11.84 -10.40
CA VAL A 197 -7.80 11.27 -10.24
C VAL A 197 -7.64 10.66 -8.86
N THR A 198 -6.86 9.60 -8.78
CA THR A 198 -6.48 8.99 -7.52
C THR A 198 -4.97 8.95 -7.37
N GLY A 199 -4.51 8.99 -6.14
CA GLY A 199 -3.09 8.94 -5.82
C GLY A 199 -2.83 8.99 -4.34
N THR A 200 -1.56 8.93 -3.97
CA THR A 200 -1.11 9.16 -2.59
C THR A 200 -0.67 10.61 -2.45
N LEU A 201 -1.22 11.31 -1.47
CA LEU A 201 -0.84 12.68 -1.16
C LEU A 201 0.52 12.69 -0.47
N GLN A 202 1.45 13.39 -1.08
CA GLN A 202 2.80 13.61 -0.57
C GLN A 202 3.00 15.09 -0.27
N ASP A 203 3.87 15.40 0.66
CA ASP A 203 4.25 16.77 1.02
C ASP A 203 3.03 17.66 1.31
N GLY A 204 2.81 18.01 2.54
CA GLY A 204 1.73 18.90 2.95
C GLY A 204 0.33 18.30 3.00
N ASN A 205 -0.62 19.14 3.39
CA ASN A 205 -2.05 18.82 3.45
C ASN A 205 -2.78 19.56 2.33
N LEU A 206 -3.88 18.98 1.86
CA LEU A 206 -4.68 19.52 0.77
C LEU A 206 -6.08 19.91 1.28
N SER A 207 -6.57 21.08 0.85
CA SER A 207 -7.93 21.57 1.12
C SER A 207 -8.69 21.83 -0.16
N LEU A 208 -10.03 21.85 -0.08
CA LEU A 208 -10.90 22.15 -1.23
C LEU A 208 -10.61 23.52 -1.86
N ASP A 209 -10.16 24.49 -1.06
CA ASP A 209 -9.92 25.86 -1.51
C ASP A 209 -8.52 26.03 -2.14
N ASP A 210 -7.69 24.97 -2.15
CA ASP A 210 -6.36 25.03 -2.71
C ASP A 210 -6.41 25.07 -4.25
N LYS A 211 -5.53 25.88 -4.81
CA LYS A 211 -5.26 25.91 -6.24
C LYS A 211 -4.12 24.96 -6.57
N LEU A 212 -4.39 24.03 -7.46
CA LEU A 212 -3.43 23.04 -7.90
C LEU A 212 -3.02 23.28 -9.36
N ILE A 213 -1.82 22.85 -9.69
CA ILE A 213 -1.30 22.82 -11.06
C ILE A 213 -1.14 21.37 -11.49
N LEU A 214 -1.76 21.03 -12.62
CA LEU A 214 -1.63 19.71 -13.23
C LEU A 214 -0.40 19.66 -14.14
N TYR A 215 0.56 18.83 -13.79
CA TYR A 215 1.74 18.55 -14.61
C TYR A 215 1.55 17.32 -15.50
N PRO A 216 2.22 17.25 -16.67
CA PRO A 216 3.18 18.21 -17.24
C PRO A 216 2.53 19.37 -18.01
N GLN A 217 1.20 19.48 -18.05
CA GLN A 217 0.48 20.46 -18.86
C GLN A 217 0.50 21.88 -18.28
N GLU A 218 0.96 22.04 -17.04
CA GLU A 218 1.01 23.32 -16.29
C GLU A 218 -0.34 24.05 -16.25
N LYS A 219 -1.43 23.28 -16.13
CA LYS A 219 -2.79 23.83 -16.10
C LYS A 219 -3.30 23.96 -14.68
N GLU A 220 -3.82 25.14 -14.35
CA GLU A 220 -4.54 25.38 -13.10
C GLU A 220 -5.85 24.56 -13.09
N VAL A 221 -6.08 23.86 -11.98
CA VAL A 221 -7.27 23.04 -11.76
C VAL A 221 -7.96 23.44 -10.47
N ASN A 222 -9.29 23.40 -10.49
CA ASN A 222 -10.13 23.65 -9.32
C ASN A 222 -10.65 22.33 -8.77
N ILE A 223 -10.38 22.07 -7.50
CA ILE A 223 -10.88 20.91 -6.79
C ILE A 223 -12.38 21.08 -6.54
N LYS A 224 -13.19 20.12 -6.92
CA LYS A 224 -14.63 20.08 -6.68
C LYS A 224 -15.01 19.15 -5.53
N ASN A 225 -14.25 18.11 -5.31
CA ASN A 225 -14.46 17.18 -4.23
C ASN A 225 -13.16 16.48 -3.86
N ILE A 226 -13.00 16.25 -2.57
CA ILE A 226 -11.92 15.42 -2.00
C ILE A 226 -12.58 14.21 -1.35
N ARG A 227 -12.08 13.03 -1.67
CA ARG A 227 -12.49 11.80 -1.00
C ARG A 227 -11.25 11.08 -0.47
N VAL A 228 -11.30 10.72 0.80
CA VAL A 228 -10.27 9.93 1.47
C VAL A 228 -10.91 8.63 1.94
N TYR A 229 -10.36 7.49 1.53
CA TYR A 229 -10.95 6.17 1.72
C TYR A 229 -12.41 6.11 1.21
N GLU A 230 -13.38 5.94 2.09
CA GLU A 230 -14.80 5.85 1.73
C GLU A 230 -15.58 7.16 1.91
N GLY A 231 -14.96 8.18 2.51
CA GLY A 231 -15.64 9.41 2.91
C GLY A 231 -15.28 10.64 2.07
N ASN A 232 -16.28 11.47 1.75
CA ASN A 232 -16.03 12.82 1.27
C ASN A 232 -15.55 13.70 2.43
N THR A 233 -14.60 14.58 2.14
CA THR A 233 -14.00 15.48 3.13
C THR A 233 -13.68 16.83 2.49
N THR A 234 -13.43 17.82 3.31
CA THR A 234 -12.97 19.16 2.86
C THR A 234 -11.44 19.25 2.82
N SER A 235 -10.73 18.27 3.39
CA SER A 235 -9.28 18.26 3.40
C SER A 235 -8.73 16.83 3.39
N ALA A 236 -7.54 16.65 2.82
CA ALA A 236 -6.77 15.42 2.88
C ALA A 236 -5.43 15.69 3.54
N GLN A 237 -4.96 14.75 4.35
CA GLN A 237 -3.70 14.86 5.06
C GLN A 237 -2.58 14.16 4.27
N TYR A 238 -1.33 14.57 4.54
CA TYR A 238 -0.12 13.88 4.11
C TYR A 238 -0.23 12.36 4.35
N SER A 239 0.37 11.61 3.45
CA SER A 239 0.38 10.13 3.45
C SER A 239 -1.01 9.52 3.53
N THR A 240 -1.97 10.09 2.79
CA THR A 240 -3.30 9.48 2.60
C THR A 240 -3.57 9.20 1.14
N ARG A 241 -4.25 8.09 0.92
CA ARG A 241 -4.78 7.79 -0.40
C ARG A 241 -5.99 8.67 -0.67
N THR A 242 -5.86 9.53 -1.68
CA THR A 242 -6.81 10.59 -1.96
C THR A 242 -7.37 10.46 -3.37
N CYS A 243 -8.66 10.71 -3.50
CA CYS A 243 -9.37 10.81 -4.77
C CYS A 243 -9.86 12.25 -4.92
N LEU A 244 -9.48 12.88 -6.01
CA LEU A 244 -9.86 14.25 -6.34
C LEU A 244 -10.78 14.28 -7.56
N LEU A 245 -11.90 14.97 -7.43
CA LEU A 245 -12.68 15.42 -8.57
C LEU A 245 -12.27 16.86 -8.88
N TYR A 246 -11.81 17.13 -10.09
CA TYR A 246 -11.44 18.47 -10.51
C TYR A 246 -12.04 18.87 -11.87
N THR A 247 -12.07 20.16 -12.10
CA THR A 247 -12.39 20.74 -13.40
C THR A 247 -11.24 21.65 -13.83
N LEU A 248 -10.98 21.69 -15.13
CA LEU A 248 -10.05 22.66 -15.69
C LEU A 248 -10.65 24.05 -15.57
N THR A 249 -9.85 25.01 -15.15
CA THR A 249 -10.21 26.42 -15.26
C THR A 249 -10.18 26.79 -16.75
N LEU A 250 -11.33 27.05 -17.34
CA LEU A 250 -11.35 27.60 -18.69
C LEU A 250 -10.78 29.03 -18.61
N PRO A 251 -9.87 29.41 -19.51
CA PRO A 251 -9.45 30.79 -19.59
C PRO A 251 -10.70 31.64 -19.84
N THR A 252 -10.93 32.63 -18.98
CA THR A 252 -11.98 33.65 -19.20
C THR A 252 -11.57 34.39 -20.47
N ILE A 253 -12.38 34.24 -21.53
CA ILE A 253 -12.24 34.98 -22.79
C ILE A 253 -12.70 36.43 -22.55
#